data_31e30929e0794eea66aeb9fc297b4f00
#
_entry.id   31e30929e0794eea66aeb9fc297b4f00
#
_cell.length_a   1.000
_cell.length_b   1.000
_cell.length_c   1.000
_cell.angle_alpha   90.00
_cell.angle_beta   90.00
_cell.angle_gamma   90.00
#
_symmetry.space_group_name_H-M   'P 1'
#
loop_
_entity.id
_entity.type
_entity.pdbx_description
1 polymer ?
#
loop_
_entity_poly.entity_id
_entity_poly.type
_entity_poly.pdbx_seq_one_letter_code
_entity_poly.pdbx_strand_id
1 'polypeptide(L)'
;MTRTIGIGVIGMGWMGEAHSRAYRAIQDRFPAAGIRPRLVVCADPVESRALKAKERFDFDHYVTDWHEVIADPAVEAVSITAPNGMHLEINRAAAAAGKHILCEKPVGRFPEETLRSAEAARQAGALFASDPAPTA
;
A
#
# COMPACT_ATOMS: atom_id res chain seq x y z
N MET A 1 -12.27 6.79 20.72
CA MET A 1 -11.63 5.47 20.66
C MET A 1 -10.79 5.37 19.38
N THR A 2 -9.53 4.97 19.49
CA THR A 2 -8.64 4.89 18.33
C THR A 2 -8.64 3.48 17.76
N ARG A 3 -8.86 3.36 16.45
CA ARG A 3 -8.82 2.09 15.76
C ARG A 3 -7.43 1.91 15.10
N THR A 4 -6.81 0.77 15.33
CA THR A 4 -5.55 0.41 14.68
C THR A 4 -5.85 -0.26 13.35
N ILE A 5 -5.17 0.18 12.29
CA ILE A 5 -5.31 -0.37 10.95
C ILE A 5 -3.95 -0.91 10.50
N GLY A 6 -3.91 -2.19 10.17
CA GLY A 6 -2.68 -2.83 9.67
C GLY A 6 -2.39 -2.44 8.23
N ILE A 7 -1.16 -1.96 7.99
CA ILE A 7 -0.71 -1.47 6.70
C ILE A 7 0.42 -2.34 6.15
N GLY A 8 0.33 -2.69 4.88
CA GLY A 8 1.42 -3.27 4.11
C GLY A 8 1.88 -2.28 3.05
N VAL A 9 3.19 -2.23 2.79
CA VAL A 9 3.76 -1.38 1.74
C VAL A 9 4.53 -2.27 0.77
N ILE A 10 4.17 -2.21 -0.50
CA ILE A 10 4.78 -3.04 -1.55
C ILE A 10 5.61 -2.15 -2.45
N GLY A 11 6.92 -2.36 -2.42
CA GLY A 11 7.90 -1.55 -3.15
C GLY A 11 8.52 -0.49 -2.25
N MET A 12 9.78 -0.71 -1.86
CA MET A 12 10.48 0.15 -0.90
C MET A 12 11.55 1.01 -1.57
N GLY A 13 11.22 1.55 -2.73
CA GLY A 13 11.98 2.64 -3.32
C GLY A 13 11.61 3.97 -2.66
N TRP A 14 11.89 5.07 -3.33
CA TRP A 14 11.66 6.41 -2.78
C TRP A 14 10.21 6.66 -2.36
N MET A 15 9.25 6.24 -3.19
CA MET A 15 7.82 6.45 -2.87
C MET A 15 7.35 5.55 -1.74
N GLY A 16 7.87 4.32 -1.64
CA GLY A 16 7.57 3.46 -0.50
C GLY A 16 8.03 4.07 0.80
N GLU A 17 9.18 4.69 0.82
CA GLU A 17 9.68 5.43 1.98
C GLU A 17 8.79 6.63 2.31
N ALA A 18 8.34 7.37 1.29
CA ALA A 18 7.47 8.52 1.48
C ALA A 18 6.12 8.10 2.09
N HIS A 19 5.51 7.03 1.58
CA HIS A 19 4.27 6.50 2.14
C HIS A 19 4.46 6.04 3.59
N SER A 20 5.56 5.35 3.87
CA SER A 20 5.86 4.86 5.22
C SER A 20 5.99 6.00 6.22
N ARG A 21 6.69 7.08 5.84
CA ARG A 21 6.78 8.30 6.67
C ARG A 21 5.41 8.92 6.90
N ALA A 22 4.60 8.99 5.85
CA ALA A 22 3.26 9.59 5.95
C ALA A 22 2.37 8.82 6.92
N TYR A 23 2.40 7.49 6.87
CA TYR A 23 1.63 6.68 7.83
C TYR A 23 2.06 6.93 9.27
N ARG A 24 3.35 7.04 9.52
CA ARG A 24 3.85 7.31 10.87
C ARG A 24 3.43 8.68 11.40
N ALA A 25 3.18 9.63 10.51
CA ALA A 25 2.81 11.00 10.88
C ALA A 25 1.30 11.20 11.08
N ILE A 26 0.47 10.24 10.67
CA ILE A 26 -0.99 10.42 10.65
C ILE A 26 -1.54 10.75 12.05
N GLN A 27 -1.13 10.01 13.05
CA GLN A 27 -1.69 10.19 14.40
C GLN A 27 -1.32 11.55 14.99
N ASP A 28 -0.12 12.02 14.68
CA ASP A 28 0.36 13.33 15.12
C ASP A 28 -0.32 14.47 14.35
N ARG A 29 -0.46 14.33 13.04
CA ARG A 29 -1.05 15.36 12.18
C ARG A 29 -2.56 15.40 12.21
N PHE A 30 -3.21 14.26 12.44
CA PHE A 30 -4.66 14.14 12.40
C PHE A 30 -5.18 13.39 13.62
N PRO A 31 -4.96 13.93 14.83
CA PRO A 31 -5.33 13.22 16.05
C PRO A 31 -6.84 12.95 16.17
N ALA A 32 -7.66 13.78 15.51
CA ALA A 32 -9.10 13.62 15.54
C ALA A 32 -9.63 12.55 14.58
N ALA A 33 -8.77 12.00 13.71
CA ALA A 33 -9.20 10.98 12.74
C ALA A 33 -9.58 9.66 13.42
N GLY A 34 -9.09 9.40 14.63
CA GLY A 34 -9.40 8.17 15.37
C GLY A 34 -8.77 6.93 14.77
N ILE A 35 -7.69 7.07 13.98
CA ILE A 35 -7.00 5.96 13.33
C ILE A 35 -5.53 5.96 13.73
N ARG A 36 -5.01 4.75 13.97
CA ARG A 36 -3.59 4.52 14.17
C ARG A 36 -3.10 3.52 13.12
N PRO A 37 -2.40 3.98 12.09
CA PRO A 37 -1.76 3.05 11.16
C PRO A 37 -0.67 2.27 11.87
N ARG A 38 -0.69 0.95 11.70
CA ARG A 38 0.38 0.07 12.17
C ARG A 38 1.09 -0.49 10.95
N LEU A 39 2.38 -0.24 10.84
CA LEU A 39 3.19 -0.75 9.74
C LEU A 39 3.51 -2.23 10.02
N VAL A 40 2.76 -3.12 9.38
CA VAL A 40 2.86 -4.56 9.61
C VAL A 40 4.01 -5.15 8.81
N VAL A 41 4.02 -4.93 7.51
CA VAL A 41 5.00 -5.57 6.63
C VAL A 41 5.33 -4.71 5.42
N CYS A 42 6.59 -4.72 5.02
CA CYS A 42 7.04 -4.12 3.77
C CYS A 42 7.65 -5.19 2.87
N ALA A 43 7.52 -4.99 1.56
CA ALA A 43 8.05 -5.90 0.55
C ALA A 43 8.89 -5.17 -0.47
N ASP A 44 10.02 -5.77 -0.82
CA ASP A 44 10.86 -5.33 -1.93
C ASP A 44 11.66 -6.54 -2.41
N PRO A 45 11.76 -6.79 -3.73
CA PRO A 45 12.54 -7.92 -4.24
C PRO A 45 14.03 -7.83 -3.87
N VAL A 46 14.52 -6.63 -3.58
CA VAL A 46 15.88 -6.45 -3.06
C VAL A 46 15.83 -6.53 -1.53
N GLU A 47 16.31 -7.65 -0.99
CA GLU A 47 16.20 -7.93 0.45
C GLU A 47 16.81 -6.83 1.32
N SER A 48 17.98 -6.31 0.95
CA SER A 48 18.63 -5.24 1.72
C SER A 48 17.77 -3.99 1.81
N ARG A 49 16.99 -3.70 0.76
CA ARG A 49 16.09 -2.56 0.73
C ARG A 49 14.89 -2.79 1.64
N ALA A 50 14.33 -3.99 1.63
CA ALA A 50 13.23 -4.35 2.51
C ALA A 50 13.64 -4.34 3.98
N LEU A 51 14.80 -4.92 4.29
CA LEU A 51 15.32 -4.93 5.66
C LEU A 51 15.59 -3.52 6.18
N LYS A 52 16.23 -2.68 5.36
CA LYS A 52 16.50 -1.29 5.73
C LYS A 52 15.22 -0.52 6.02
N ALA A 53 14.19 -0.73 5.20
CA ALA A 53 12.89 -0.09 5.41
C ALA A 53 12.23 -0.56 6.70
N LYS A 54 12.27 -1.87 6.97
CA LYS A 54 11.75 -2.41 8.22
C LYS A 54 12.37 -1.73 9.43
N GLU A 55 13.69 -1.61 9.45
CA GLU A 55 14.40 -1.02 10.57
C GLU A 55 14.14 0.49 10.70
N ARG A 56 14.14 1.18 9.56
CA ARG A 56 13.98 2.65 9.55
C ARG A 56 12.58 3.10 9.94
N PHE A 57 11.55 2.39 9.49
CA PHE A 57 10.16 2.78 9.70
C PHE A 57 9.42 1.93 10.74
N ASP A 58 10.14 0.99 11.34
CA ASP A 58 9.60 0.14 12.41
C ASP A 58 8.42 -0.73 11.94
N PHE A 59 8.58 -1.38 10.80
CA PHE A 59 7.65 -2.43 10.38
C PHE A 59 7.82 -3.65 11.27
N ASP A 60 6.76 -4.41 11.50
CA ASP A 60 6.83 -5.63 12.29
C ASP A 60 7.75 -6.66 11.63
N HIS A 61 7.67 -6.79 10.30
CA HIS A 61 8.56 -7.67 9.54
C HIS A 61 8.69 -7.19 8.09
N TYR A 62 9.56 -7.86 7.33
CA TYR A 62 9.76 -7.60 5.91
C TYR A 62 9.71 -8.88 5.12
N VAL A 63 9.39 -8.79 3.85
CA VAL A 63 9.37 -9.92 2.90
C VAL A 63 9.96 -9.47 1.57
N THR A 64 10.37 -10.43 0.75
CA THR A 64 10.88 -10.13 -0.60
C THR A 64 9.83 -10.42 -1.67
N ASP A 65 8.78 -11.14 -1.34
CA ASP A 65 7.68 -11.48 -2.24
C ASP A 65 6.41 -10.74 -1.81
N TRP A 66 5.91 -9.85 -2.67
CA TRP A 66 4.71 -9.07 -2.37
C TRP A 66 3.45 -9.92 -2.12
N HIS A 67 3.42 -11.14 -2.63
CA HIS A 67 2.28 -12.03 -2.38
C HIS A 67 2.09 -12.31 -0.89
N GLU A 68 3.19 -12.31 -0.12
CA GLU A 68 3.12 -12.53 1.31
C GLU A 68 2.48 -11.35 2.05
N VAL A 69 2.59 -10.13 1.50
CA VAL A 69 1.88 -8.96 2.06
C VAL A 69 0.37 -9.13 1.88
N ILE A 70 -0.04 -9.55 0.68
CA ILE A 70 -1.46 -9.76 0.36
C ILE A 70 -2.05 -10.90 1.21
N ALA A 71 -1.26 -11.92 1.48
CA ALA A 71 -1.72 -13.08 2.27
C ALA A 71 -1.75 -12.82 3.79
N ASP A 72 -1.16 -11.74 4.26
CA ASP A 72 -1.06 -11.45 5.69
C ASP A 72 -2.40 -10.98 6.24
N PRO A 73 -3.02 -11.73 7.17
CA PRO A 73 -4.33 -11.35 7.70
C PRO A 73 -4.30 -10.08 8.57
N ALA A 74 -3.14 -9.69 9.06
CA ALA A 74 -3.00 -8.45 9.84
C ALA A 74 -2.99 -7.20 8.96
N VAL A 75 -2.83 -7.34 7.64
CA VAL A 75 -2.86 -6.24 6.70
C VAL A 75 -4.28 -5.99 6.25
N GLU A 76 -4.79 -4.79 6.50
CA GLU A 76 -6.13 -4.35 6.07
C GLU A 76 -6.05 -3.44 4.84
N ALA A 77 -4.96 -2.69 4.71
CA ALA A 77 -4.75 -1.78 3.59
C ALA A 77 -3.33 -1.89 3.08
N VAL A 78 -3.15 -1.71 1.78
CA VAL A 78 -1.84 -1.78 1.15
C VAL A 78 -1.54 -0.50 0.37
N SER A 79 -0.30 -0.03 0.48
CA SER A 79 0.26 0.98 -0.40
C SER A 79 1.05 0.27 -1.49
N ILE A 80 0.74 0.58 -2.73
CA ILE A 80 1.40 -0.02 -3.89
C ILE A 80 2.30 1.03 -4.51
N THR A 81 3.58 0.90 -4.23
CA THR A 81 4.65 1.79 -4.67
C THR A 81 5.71 1.04 -5.48
N ALA A 82 5.33 -0.13 -5.99
CA ALA A 82 6.13 -0.95 -6.89
C ALA A 82 6.21 -0.31 -8.29
N PRO A 83 7.08 -0.84 -9.17
CA PRO A 83 7.14 -0.33 -10.55
C PRO A 83 5.77 -0.37 -11.24
N ASN A 84 5.52 0.64 -12.07
CA ASN A 84 4.27 0.86 -12.77
C ASN A 84 3.71 -0.40 -13.47
N GLY A 85 4.57 -1.15 -14.14
CA GLY A 85 4.16 -2.36 -14.88
C GLY A 85 3.58 -3.47 -14.02
N MET A 86 3.75 -3.39 -12.69
CA MET A 86 3.25 -4.39 -11.75
C MET A 86 1.92 -3.99 -11.09
N HIS A 87 1.49 -2.74 -11.27
CA HIS A 87 0.34 -2.21 -10.51
C HIS A 87 -0.94 -3.01 -10.74
N LEU A 88 -1.28 -3.34 -11.98
CA LEU A 88 -2.53 -4.04 -12.27
C LEU A 88 -2.58 -5.41 -11.57
N GLU A 89 -1.51 -6.18 -11.66
CA GLU A 89 -1.44 -7.50 -11.04
C GLU A 89 -1.60 -7.41 -9.52
N ILE A 90 -0.87 -6.49 -8.90
CA ILE A 90 -0.91 -6.31 -7.45
C ILE A 90 -2.28 -5.77 -7.01
N ASN A 91 -2.83 -4.79 -7.74
CA ASN A 91 -4.14 -4.24 -7.45
C ASN A 91 -5.23 -5.32 -7.48
N ARG A 92 -5.20 -6.18 -8.48
CA ARG A 92 -6.16 -7.29 -8.60
C ARG A 92 -6.05 -8.27 -7.45
N ALA A 93 -4.83 -8.64 -7.08
CA ALA A 93 -4.59 -9.56 -5.97
C ALA A 93 -5.05 -8.95 -4.63
N ALA A 94 -4.73 -7.69 -4.40
CA ALA A 94 -5.15 -6.99 -3.19
C ALA A 94 -6.67 -6.87 -3.10
N ALA A 95 -7.34 -6.54 -4.20
CA ALA A 95 -8.79 -6.45 -4.25
C ALA A 95 -9.43 -7.82 -3.96
N ALA A 96 -8.92 -8.88 -4.59
CA ALA A 96 -9.42 -10.24 -4.37
C ALA A 96 -9.28 -10.69 -2.92
N ALA A 97 -8.25 -10.21 -2.22
CA ALA A 97 -8.03 -10.48 -0.80
C ALA A 97 -8.82 -9.54 0.13
N GLY A 98 -9.60 -8.64 -0.41
CA GLY A 98 -10.41 -7.69 0.37
C GLY A 98 -9.60 -6.57 1.01
N LYS A 99 -8.40 -6.30 0.53
CA LYS A 99 -7.57 -5.21 1.06
C LYS A 99 -7.97 -3.88 0.45
N HIS A 100 -7.94 -2.82 1.24
CA HIS A 100 -8.06 -1.46 0.74
C HIS A 100 -6.75 -1.08 0.05
N ILE A 101 -6.81 -0.26 -0.98
CA ILE A 101 -5.67 0.00 -1.86
C ILE A 101 -5.41 1.50 -1.99
N LEU A 102 -4.14 1.88 -1.75
CA LEU A 102 -3.61 3.18 -2.12
C LEU A 102 -2.49 2.93 -3.13
N CYS A 103 -2.77 3.19 -4.40
CA CYS A 103 -1.85 2.90 -5.49
C CYS A 103 -1.18 4.18 -5.98
N GLU A 104 0.16 4.16 -6.09
CA GLU A 104 0.92 5.27 -6.64
C GLU A 104 0.62 5.44 -8.14
N LYS A 105 0.70 6.66 -8.60
CA LYS A 105 0.51 6.99 -10.02
C LYS A 105 1.77 6.66 -10.83
N PRO A 106 1.62 6.34 -12.12
CA PRO A 106 0.35 6.06 -12.79
C PRO A 106 -0.20 4.72 -12.34
N VAL A 107 -1.51 4.61 -12.15
CA VAL A 107 -2.15 3.38 -11.66
C VAL A 107 -1.93 2.23 -12.63
N GLY A 108 -2.05 2.48 -13.93
CA GLY A 108 -1.79 1.49 -14.96
C GLY A 108 -0.89 2.07 -16.04
N ARG A 109 -0.31 1.18 -16.85
CA ARG A 109 0.49 1.59 -18.01
C ARG A 109 -0.39 2.20 -19.11
N PHE A 110 -1.65 1.78 -19.16
CA PHE A 110 -2.65 2.24 -20.12
C PHE A 110 -3.96 2.52 -19.39
N PRO A 111 -4.85 3.36 -19.94
CA PRO A 111 -6.14 3.66 -19.30
C PRO A 111 -6.97 2.43 -18.95
N GLU A 112 -6.93 1.39 -19.78
CA GLU A 112 -7.65 0.14 -19.53
C GLU A 112 -7.19 -0.55 -18.25
N GLU A 113 -5.89 -0.50 -17.95
CA GLU A 113 -5.35 -1.10 -16.72
C GLU A 113 -5.84 -0.35 -15.49
N THR A 114 -5.91 0.97 -15.56
CA THR A 114 -6.46 1.80 -14.49
C THR A 114 -7.92 1.45 -14.21
N LEU A 115 -8.72 1.34 -15.26
CA LEU A 115 -10.12 0.96 -15.14
C LEU A 115 -10.30 -0.43 -14.55
N ARG A 116 -9.48 -1.39 -14.96
CA ARG A 116 -9.52 -2.75 -14.43
C ARG A 116 -9.14 -2.81 -12.96
N SER A 117 -8.18 -2.01 -12.55
CA SER A 117 -7.79 -1.93 -11.13
C SER A 117 -8.93 -1.39 -10.28
N ALA A 118 -9.54 -0.30 -10.70
CA ALA A 118 -10.66 0.31 -9.99
C ALA A 118 -11.87 -0.62 -9.94
N GLU A 119 -12.18 -1.31 -11.04
CA GLU A 119 -13.29 -2.23 -11.11
C GLU A 119 -13.09 -3.45 -10.21
N ALA A 120 -11.87 -3.99 -10.14
CA ALA A 120 -11.56 -5.09 -9.26
C ALA A 120 -11.80 -4.72 -7.79
N ALA A 121 -11.39 -3.52 -7.38
CA ALA A 121 -11.62 -3.02 -6.03
C ALA A 121 -13.12 -2.84 -5.76
N ARG A 122 -13.86 -2.28 -6.72
CA ARG A 122 -15.30 -2.07 -6.59
C ARG A 122 -16.04 -3.39 -6.40
N GLN A 123 -15.69 -4.41 -7.17
CA GLN A 123 -16.31 -5.74 -7.06
C GLN A 123 -16.04 -6.40 -5.72
N ALA A 124 -14.87 -6.15 -5.15
CA ALA A 124 -14.49 -6.69 -3.84
C ALA A 124 -15.03 -5.87 -2.66
N GLY A 125 -15.66 -4.73 -2.92
CA GLY A 125 -16.10 -3.83 -1.86
C GLY A 125 -14.97 -3.12 -1.13
N ALA A 126 -13.78 -3.07 -1.74
CA ALA A 126 -12.61 -2.42 -1.17
C ALA A 126 -12.51 -0.97 -1.63
N LEU A 127 -11.93 -0.12 -0.79
CA LEU A 127 -11.60 1.25 -1.18
C LEU A 127 -10.37 1.24 -2.07
N PHE A 128 -10.41 2.05 -3.13
CA PHE A 128 -9.29 2.23 -4.03
C PHE A 128 -9.01 3.72 -4.15
N ALA A 129 -7.78 4.11 -3.83
CA ALA A 129 -7.36 5.50 -3.91
C ALA A 129 -6.03 5.62 -4.66
N SER A 130 -5.88 6.71 -5.37
CA SER A 130 -4.62 7.08 -6.00
C SER A 130 -4.52 8.60 -5.94
N ASP A 131 -3.29 9.12 -6.04
CA ASP A 131 -3.12 10.56 -6.11
C ASP A 131 -3.92 11.09 -7.31
N PRO A 132 -4.78 12.09 -7.11
CA PRO A 132 -5.48 12.68 -8.23
C PRO A 132 -4.47 13.34 -9.17
N ALA A 133 -4.69 13.16 -10.48
CA ALA A 133 -3.92 13.92 -11.45
C ALA A 133 -4.11 15.41 -11.12
N PRO A 134 -3.05 16.24 -11.22
CA PRO A 134 -3.23 17.66 -10.98
C PRO A 134 -4.27 18.19 -11.95
N THR A 135 -5.33 18.72 -11.40
CA THR A 135 -6.37 19.39 -12.20
C THR A 135 -5.76 20.67 -12.77
N ALA A 136 -5.80 20.75 -14.05
CA ALA A 136 -5.32 21.95 -14.76
C ALA A 136 -6.13 23.18 -14.32
#